data_aff328650f49b907066980a0e646ffb5
#
_entry.id   aff328650f49b907066980a0e646ffb5
#
_cell.length_a   1.000
_cell.length_b   1.000
_cell.length_c   1.000
_cell.angle_alpha   90.00
_cell.angle_beta   90.00
_cell.angle_gamma   90.00
#
_symmetry.space_group_name_H-M   'P 1'
#
loop_
_entity.id
_entity.type
_entity.pdbx_description
1 polymer ?
#
loop_
_entity_poly.entity_id
_entity_poly.type
_entity_poly.pdbx_seq_one_letter_code
_entity_poly.pdbx_strand_id
1 'polypeptide(L)'
;MIDFHCSKRHKDMTPIVKDTDIQEYAETLLRDYKPKLLQEPGKVNPIHFVEAYLDAVVDYQDIYYPDDEPAIAGATLFNDDHILVFDREAKRIKPIEVAANTVLIDNSTMADGKEGFATFTVLHEGGHLCLHPAVYRRMGGQLSLFDSHKDGDSVVCCRRSSLEGGGSKRAKLTTQTDFREHQANVFAASIAMPRSTFTPAAQEMIRNCGFRDGVFVMPDVMDWDYSLGVSAIEESLSSLFGVSKAAANVQMKRLGLLMTEEQYLVQHRQFAVAF
;
A
#
# COMPACT_ATOMS: atom_id res chain seq x y z
N MET A 1 1.78 7.36 -18.73
CA MET A 1 1.06 6.52 -17.73
C MET A 1 -0.30 6.10 -18.27
N ILE A 2 -0.77 4.87 -17.98
CA ILE A 2 -2.11 4.36 -18.36
C ILE A 2 -3.13 4.84 -17.31
N ASP A 3 -4.22 5.48 -17.75
CA ASP A 3 -5.23 6.01 -16.84
C ASP A 3 -6.09 4.90 -16.21
N PHE A 4 -6.47 5.10 -14.93
CA PHE A 4 -7.38 4.21 -14.24
C PHE A 4 -8.83 4.48 -14.64
N HIS A 5 -9.45 3.53 -15.32
CA HIS A 5 -10.84 3.61 -15.72
C HIS A 5 -11.76 2.91 -14.71
N CYS A 6 -12.68 3.69 -14.12
CA CYS A 6 -13.68 3.19 -13.20
C CYS A 6 -15.07 3.68 -13.64
N SER A 7 -15.99 2.74 -13.89
CA SER A 7 -17.35 3.05 -14.35
C SER A 7 -18.29 3.50 -13.24
N LYS A 8 -17.98 3.13 -11.98
CA LYS A 8 -18.84 3.44 -10.82
C LYS A 8 -18.03 4.20 -9.76
N ARG A 9 -18.59 5.32 -9.32
CA ARG A 9 -17.99 6.16 -8.28
C ARG A 9 -19.02 6.58 -7.26
N HIS A 10 -18.58 6.82 -6.04
CA HIS A 10 -19.38 7.48 -5.01
C HIS A 10 -19.65 8.96 -5.37
N LYS A 11 -20.51 9.64 -4.59
CA LYS A 11 -20.83 11.06 -4.81
C LYS A 11 -19.60 11.98 -4.73
N ASP A 12 -18.64 11.64 -3.88
CA ASP A 12 -17.36 12.33 -3.71
C ASP A 12 -16.30 11.90 -4.75
N MET A 13 -16.69 11.14 -5.76
CA MET A 13 -15.83 10.61 -6.83
C MET A 13 -14.90 9.46 -6.43
N THR A 14 -14.95 8.97 -5.20
CA THR A 14 -14.21 7.76 -4.78
C THR A 14 -14.62 6.56 -5.66
N PRO A 15 -13.66 5.83 -6.25
CA PRO A 15 -13.95 4.67 -7.10
C PRO A 15 -14.67 3.55 -6.32
N ILE A 16 -15.64 2.88 -6.96
CA ILE A 16 -16.27 1.66 -6.45
C ILE A 16 -15.72 0.49 -7.25
N VAL A 17 -14.68 -0.15 -6.71
CA VAL A 17 -13.91 -1.22 -7.36
C VAL A 17 -13.59 -2.34 -6.38
N LYS A 18 -13.32 -3.52 -6.92
CA LYS A 18 -12.82 -4.66 -6.15
C LYS A 18 -11.29 -4.61 -6.05
N ASP A 19 -10.75 -5.28 -5.06
CA ASP A 19 -9.29 -5.45 -4.93
C ASP A 19 -8.67 -6.08 -6.19
N THR A 20 -9.39 -7.01 -6.83
CA THR A 20 -8.96 -7.65 -8.09
C THR A 20 -8.80 -6.67 -9.24
N ASP A 21 -9.68 -5.68 -9.34
CA ASP A 21 -9.63 -4.67 -10.42
C ASP A 21 -8.39 -3.78 -10.24
N ILE A 22 -8.03 -3.46 -8.99
CA ILE A 22 -6.81 -2.70 -8.66
C ILE A 22 -5.56 -3.53 -8.93
N GLN A 23 -5.58 -4.83 -8.62
CA GLN A 23 -4.48 -5.75 -8.91
C GLN A 23 -4.22 -5.85 -10.42
N GLU A 24 -5.26 -6.02 -11.23
CA GLU A 24 -5.17 -6.08 -12.70
C GLU A 24 -4.64 -4.76 -13.28
N TYR A 25 -5.10 -3.64 -12.74
CA TYR A 25 -4.59 -2.33 -13.13
C TYR A 25 -3.11 -2.18 -12.79
N ALA A 26 -2.69 -2.54 -11.58
CA ALA A 26 -1.29 -2.50 -11.15
C ALA A 26 -0.39 -3.38 -12.04
N GLU A 27 -0.81 -4.60 -12.39
CA GLU A 27 -0.06 -5.45 -13.32
C GLU A 27 -0.04 -4.89 -14.75
N THR A 28 -1.07 -4.15 -15.17
CA THR A 28 -1.08 -3.45 -16.45
C THR A 28 -0.05 -2.32 -16.47
N LEU A 29 0.05 -1.54 -15.39
CA LEU A 29 1.09 -0.52 -15.24
C LEU A 29 2.49 -1.15 -15.23
N LEU A 30 2.71 -2.25 -14.50
CA LEU A 30 4.00 -2.94 -14.48
C LEU A 30 4.39 -3.52 -15.85
N ARG A 31 3.42 -3.98 -16.64
CA ARG A 31 3.64 -4.47 -18.00
C ARG A 31 4.16 -3.37 -18.93
N ASP A 32 3.67 -2.14 -18.74
CA ASP A 32 4.11 -0.97 -19.48
C ASP A 32 5.44 -0.41 -18.95
N TYR A 33 5.58 -0.35 -17.61
CA TYR A 33 6.77 0.19 -16.94
C TYR A 33 8.00 -0.72 -17.02
N LYS A 34 7.87 -1.97 -16.57
CA LYS A 34 8.96 -2.94 -16.47
C LYS A 34 8.43 -4.37 -16.49
N PRO A 35 8.11 -4.94 -17.68
CA PRO A 35 7.43 -6.24 -17.82
C PRO A 35 8.19 -7.41 -17.17
N LYS A 36 9.51 -7.30 -16.95
CA LYS A 36 10.31 -8.30 -16.26
C LYS A 36 9.81 -8.57 -14.83
N LEU A 37 9.25 -7.58 -14.13
CA LEU A 37 8.68 -7.73 -12.78
C LEU A 37 7.45 -8.65 -12.73
N LEU A 38 6.79 -8.90 -13.88
CA LEU A 38 5.68 -9.84 -14.01
C LEU A 38 6.13 -11.25 -14.41
N GLN A 39 7.41 -11.45 -14.74
CA GLN A 39 7.98 -12.72 -15.18
C GLN A 39 8.87 -13.34 -14.11
N GLU A 40 9.63 -12.51 -13.41
CA GLU A 40 10.57 -12.90 -12.37
C GLU A 40 10.31 -12.11 -11.10
N PRO A 41 10.32 -12.78 -9.91
CA PRO A 41 10.24 -12.06 -8.64
C PRO A 41 11.39 -11.06 -8.50
N GLY A 42 11.12 -9.89 -7.96
CA GLY A 42 12.15 -8.88 -7.79
C GLY A 42 11.64 -7.59 -7.17
N LYS A 43 12.58 -6.73 -6.79
CA LYS A 43 12.29 -5.44 -6.14
C LYS A 43 11.90 -4.40 -7.20
N VAL A 44 10.81 -3.68 -6.94
CA VAL A 44 10.49 -2.45 -7.67
C VAL A 44 11.34 -1.30 -7.09
N ASN A 45 11.77 -0.37 -7.93
CA ASN A 45 12.30 0.91 -7.46
C ASN A 45 11.11 1.89 -7.34
N PRO A 46 10.65 2.20 -6.12
CA PRO A 46 9.43 2.98 -5.93
C PRO A 46 9.59 4.43 -6.40
N ILE A 47 10.75 5.03 -6.16
CA ILE A 47 11.03 6.42 -6.58
C ILE A 47 11.02 6.50 -8.10
N HIS A 48 11.76 5.64 -8.79
CA HIS A 48 11.79 5.62 -10.25
C HIS A 48 10.40 5.31 -10.85
N PHE A 49 9.60 4.48 -10.19
CA PHE A 49 8.22 4.22 -10.63
C PHE A 49 7.37 5.49 -10.53
N VAL A 50 7.45 6.21 -9.42
CA VAL A 50 6.66 7.43 -9.21
C VAL A 50 7.20 8.58 -10.09
N GLU A 51 8.50 8.82 -10.14
CA GLU A 51 9.06 9.95 -10.87
C GLU A 51 9.08 9.71 -12.38
N ALA A 52 9.67 8.60 -12.83
CA ALA A 52 9.89 8.39 -14.27
C ALA A 52 8.66 7.82 -14.98
N TYR A 53 7.78 7.10 -14.30
CA TYR A 53 6.63 6.48 -14.95
C TYR A 53 5.30 7.19 -14.63
N LEU A 54 5.07 7.60 -13.37
CA LEU A 54 3.86 8.35 -13.01
C LEU A 54 3.98 9.86 -13.30
N ASP A 55 5.19 10.36 -13.65
CA ASP A 55 5.47 11.77 -13.90
C ASP A 55 5.10 12.67 -12.71
N ALA A 56 5.52 12.26 -11.51
CA ALA A 56 5.32 12.98 -10.26
C ALA A 56 6.66 13.26 -9.58
N VAL A 57 6.70 14.21 -8.65
CA VAL A 57 7.90 14.52 -7.88
C VAL A 57 7.87 13.76 -6.56
N VAL A 58 8.97 13.14 -6.14
CA VAL A 58 9.13 12.59 -4.79
C VAL A 58 10.05 13.51 -3.99
N ASP A 59 9.57 14.08 -2.90
CA ASP A 59 10.34 14.95 -2.01
C ASP A 59 10.30 14.44 -0.56
N TYR A 60 11.36 14.71 0.20
CA TYR A 60 11.56 14.24 1.56
C TYR A 60 11.59 15.41 2.53
N GLN A 61 10.67 15.41 3.49
CA GLN A 61 10.52 16.48 4.46
C GLN A 61 10.33 15.94 5.87
N ASP A 62 10.60 16.75 6.89
CA ASP A 62 10.17 16.49 8.26
C ASP A 62 8.74 17.04 8.40
N ILE A 63 7.75 16.24 8.01
CA ILE A 63 6.35 16.68 7.98
C ILE A 63 5.87 16.95 9.41
N TYR A 64 5.36 18.16 9.67
CA TYR A 64 4.82 18.49 10.98
C TYR A 64 3.40 17.94 11.14
N TYR A 65 3.15 17.35 12.28
CA TYR A 65 1.83 16.95 12.77
C TYR A 65 1.77 17.21 14.28
N PRO A 66 0.57 17.55 14.84
CA PRO A 66 0.40 17.73 16.28
C PRO A 66 0.71 16.45 17.06
N ASP A 67 1.17 16.60 18.31
CA ASP A 67 1.55 15.47 19.18
C ASP A 67 0.39 14.52 19.53
N ASP A 68 -0.84 15.02 19.47
CA ASP A 68 -2.08 14.26 19.70
C ASP A 68 -2.63 13.57 18.42
N GLU A 69 -2.01 13.80 17.26
CA GLU A 69 -2.37 13.17 16.01
C GLU A 69 -1.40 12.02 15.64
N PRO A 70 -1.87 11.00 14.93
CA PRO A 70 -0.99 9.96 14.41
C PRO A 70 0.04 10.51 13.43
N ALA A 71 1.28 10.02 13.54
CA ALA A 71 2.39 10.42 12.68
C ALA A 71 2.05 10.23 11.19
N ILE A 72 2.35 11.24 10.38
CA ILE A 72 2.22 11.21 8.93
C ILE A 72 3.46 10.51 8.35
N ALA A 73 3.26 9.51 7.49
CA ALA A 73 4.33 8.81 6.80
C ALA A 73 4.61 9.41 5.41
N GLY A 74 3.56 9.89 4.75
CA GLY A 74 3.63 10.52 3.44
C GLY A 74 2.39 11.35 3.18
N ALA A 75 2.43 12.14 2.11
CA ALA A 75 1.32 12.94 1.62
C ALA A 75 1.38 13.12 0.11
N THR A 76 0.22 13.09 -0.54
CA THR A 76 0.09 13.34 -1.98
C THR A 76 -0.59 14.67 -2.22
N LEU A 77 0.05 15.55 -2.99
CA LEU A 77 -0.48 16.84 -3.37
C LEU A 77 -1.01 16.79 -4.81
N PHE A 78 -2.29 17.08 -4.99
CA PHE A 78 -2.95 17.13 -6.30
C PHE A 78 -3.00 18.53 -6.88
N ASN A 79 -2.78 19.55 -6.06
CA ASN A 79 -2.72 20.96 -6.44
C ASN A 79 -1.54 21.63 -5.71
N ASP A 80 -1.13 22.81 -6.17
CA ASP A 80 -0.15 23.63 -5.45
C ASP A 80 -0.71 23.99 -4.07
N ASP A 81 0.07 23.75 -3.02
CA ASP A 81 -0.35 23.99 -1.64
C ASP A 81 0.86 24.24 -0.72
N HIS A 82 0.56 24.53 0.54
CA HIS A 82 1.56 24.75 1.59
C HIS A 82 1.47 23.62 2.62
N ILE A 83 2.63 23.03 2.90
CA ILE A 83 2.75 21.99 3.93
C ILE A 83 3.56 22.53 5.11
N LEU A 84 3.15 22.21 6.32
CA LEU A 84 3.97 22.49 7.50
C LEU A 84 5.05 21.43 7.66
N VAL A 85 6.28 21.90 7.82
CA VAL A 85 7.44 21.06 8.11
C VAL A 85 8.16 21.58 9.35
N PHE A 86 8.85 20.67 10.02
CA PHE A 86 9.74 21.02 11.13
C PHE A 86 11.14 21.33 10.62
N ASP A 87 11.56 22.58 10.72
CA ASP A 87 12.92 23.00 10.43
C ASP A 87 13.84 22.63 11.59
N ARG A 88 14.69 21.62 11.37
CA ARG A 88 15.60 21.10 12.44
C ARG A 88 16.67 22.11 12.83
N GLU A 89 17.14 22.94 11.90
CA GLU A 89 18.17 23.94 12.17
C GLU A 89 17.60 25.10 12.98
N ALA A 90 16.48 25.66 12.51
CA ALA A 90 15.80 26.74 13.17
C ALA A 90 14.94 26.29 14.37
N LYS A 91 14.75 24.98 14.60
CA LYS A 91 13.91 24.37 15.64
C LYS A 91 12.51 24.99 15.70
N ARG A 92 11.90 25.18 14.55
CA ARG A 92 10.58 25.77 14.42
C ARG A 92 9.78 25.14 13.29
N ILE A 93 8.48 25.24 13.39
CA ILE A 93 7.56 24.88 12.32
C ILE A 93 7.55 26.02 11.29
N LYS A 94 7.61 25.67 10.01
CA LYS A 94 7.46 26.61 8.90
C LYS A 94 6.61 26.02 7.78
N PRO A 95 5.82 26.83 7.05
CA PRO A 95 5.22 26.39 5.81
C PRO A 95 6.28 26.32 4.70
N ILE A 96 6.12 25.35 3.81
CA ILE A 96 6.83 25.28 2.53
C ILE A 96 5.81 25.20 1.40
N GLU A 97 6.09 25.85 0.28
CA GLU A 97 5.30 25.71 -0.94
C GLU A 97 5.66 24.38 -1.61
N VAL A 98 4.65 23.62 -2.00
CA VAL A 98 4.80 22.33 -2.67
C VAL A 98 3.93 22.34 -3.93
N ALA A 99 4.54 22.02 -5.07
CA ALA A 99 3.82 21.98 -6.34
C ALA A 99 2.84 20.81 -6.42
N ALA A 100 1.84 20.95 -7.27
CA ALA A 100 0.95 19.86 -7.64
C ALA A 100 1.73 18.63 -8.15
N ASN A 101 1.11 17.47 -8.04
CA ASN A 101 1.70 16.19 -8.46
C ASN A 101 2.99 15.83 -7.72
N THR A 102 3.08 16.21 -6.43
CA THR A 102 4.20 15.88 -5.54
C THR A 102 3.78 14.84 -4.52
N VAL A 103 4.64 13.87 -4.29
CA VAL A 103 4.58 12.87 -3.22
C VAL A 103 5.61 13.28 -2.17
N LEU A 104 5.13 13.72 -1.02
CA LEU A 104 5.98 14.00 0.14
C LEU A 104 6.14 12.76 0.99
N ILE A 105 7.36 12.48 1.41
CA ILE A 105 7.69 11.37 2.29
C ILE A 105 8.33 11.92 3.56
N ASP A 106 7.84 11.51 4.72
CA ASP A 106 8.43 11.92 5.99
C ASP A 106 9.81 11.27 6.19
N ASN A 107 10.82 12.08 6.55
CA ASN A 107 12.20 11.63 6.74
C ASN A 107 12.33 10.46 7.74
N SER A 108 11.43 10.34 8.70
CA SER A 108 11.45 9.24 9.68
C SER A 108 11.12 7.86 9.07
N THR A 109 10.60 7.83 7.83
CA THR A 109 10.39 6.58 7.09
C THR A 109 11.69 6.02 6.54
N MET A 110 12.72 6.87 6.37
CA MET A 110 14.02 6.53 5.81
C MET A 110 15.04 6.03 6.87
N ALA A 111 14.59 5.78 8.10
CA ALA A 111 15.46 5.23 9.14
C ALA A 111 15.94 3.82 8.77
N ASP A 112 17.16 3.49 9.21
CA ASP A 112 17.79 2.19 8.98
C ASP A 112 16.86 1.02 9.35
N GLY A 113 16.77 0.03 8.47
CA GLY A 113 15.89 -1.14 8.64
C GLY A 113 14.41 -0.89 8.31
N LYS A 114 14.06 0.29 7.77
CA LYS A 114 12.70 0.63 7.34
C LYS A 114 12.53 0.73 5.82
N GLU A 115 13.49 0.23 5.03
CA GLU A 115 13.49 0.35 3.57
C GLU A 115 12.20 -0.22 2.94
N GLY A 116 11.72 -1.36 3.47
CA GLY A 116 10.46 -1.96 3.03
C GLY A 116 9.22 -1.12 3.39
N PHE A 117 9.28 -0.37 4.50
CA PHE A 117 8.23 0.56 4.87
C PHE A 117 8.27 1.81 3.97
N ALA A 118 9.44 2.38 3.74
CA ALA A 118 9.63 3.50 2.82
C ALA A 118 9.15 3.15 1.39
N THR A 119 9.54 1.98 0.88
CA THR A 119 9.06 1.45 -0.40
C THR A 119 7.54 1.44 -0.47
N PHE A 120 6.89 0.89 0.56
CA PHE A 120 5.45 0.78 0.61
C PHE A 120 4.78 2.16 0.70
N THR A 121 5.33 3.09 1.48
CA THR A 121 4.81 4.46 1.61
C THR A 121 4.83 5.19 0.27
N VAL A 122 5.97 5.19 -0.44
CA VAL A 122 6.08 5.85 -1.76
C VAL A 122 5.07 5.27 -2.76
N LEU A 123 4.91 3.94 -2.78
CA LEU A 123 3.96 3.28 -3.69
C LEU A 123 2.50 3.52 -3.28
N HIS A 124 2.22 3.68 -2.00
CA HIS A 124 0.90 4.02 -1.47
C HIS A 124 0.48 5.42 -1.94
N GLU A 125 1.36 6.41 -1.80
CA GLU A 125 1.13 7.77 -2.31
C GLU A 125 0.98 7.77 -3.85
N GLY A 126 1.80 6.99 -4.56
CA GLY A 126 1.61 6.74 -6.00
C GLY A 126 0.25 6.14 -6.33
N GLY A 127 -0.30 5.31 -5.44
CA GLY A 127 -1.65 4.77 -5.54
C GLY A 127 -2.73 5.85 -5.48
N HIS A 128 -2.58 6.85 -4.61
CA HIS A 128 -3.48 7.98 -4.59
C HIS A 128 -3.43 8.77 -5.90
N LEU A 129 -2.24 9.03 -6.45
CA LEU A 129 -2.10 9.70 -7.76
C LEU A 129 -2.81 8.97 -8.89
N CYS A 130 -2.78 7.63 -8.89
CA CYS A 130 -3.39 6.81 -9.93
C CYS A 130 -4.91 6.67 -9.78
N LEU A 131 -5.40 6.45 -8.56
CA LEU A 131 -6.78 6.01 -8.31
C LEU A 131 -7.73 7.18 -7.98
N HIS A 132 -7.23 8.25 -7.36
CA HIS A 132 -8.04 9.27 -6.71
C HIS A 132 -7.96 10.69 -7.31
N PRO A 133 -7.39 10.95 -8.51
CA PRO A 133 -7.27 12.31 -9.04
C PRO A 133 -8.63 13.00 -9.21
N ALA A 134 -9.69 12.23 -9.49
CA ALA A 134 -11.03 12.78 -9.66
C ALA A 134 -11.66 13.25 -8.33
N VAL A 135 -11.19 12.73 -7.19
CA VAL A 135 -11.65 13.16 -5.85
C VAL A 135 -11.04 14.52 -5.52
N TYR A 136 -9.72 14.66 -5.72
CA TYR A 136 -8.96 15.79 -5.18
C TYR A 136 -8.73 16.93 -6.16
N ARG A 137 -8.59 16.67 -7.48
CA ARG A 137 -8.40 17.74 -8.49
C ARG A 137 -9.64 18.59 -8.76
N ARG A 138 -10.86 18.14 -8.40
CA ARG A 138 -12.10 18.90 -8.62
C ARG A 138 -12.34 19.99 -7.60
N MET A 139 -11.68 19.94 -6.49
CA MET A 139 -11.91 20.89 -5.39
C MET A 139 -10.90 22.05 -5.42
N GLY A 140 -10.62 22.60 -6.60
CA GLY A 140 -9.83 23.80 -6.80
C GLY A 140 -10.38 25.02 -6.08
N GLY A 141 -10.32 25.00 -4.78
CA GLY A 141 -10.53 26.08 -3.85
C GLY A 141 -9.52 25.90 -2.74
N GLN A 142 -8.73 26.93 -2.54
CA GLN A 142 -7.68 27.10 -1.55
C GLN A 142 -8.09 26.53 -0.16
N LEU A 143 -7.85 25.25 0.08
CA LEU A 143 -8.05 24.61 1.37
C LEU A 143 -6.67 24.20 1.89
N SER A 144 -6.27 24.85 2.96
CA SER A 144 -5.02 24.59 3.66
C SER A 144 -5.06 23.24 4.36
N LEU A 145 -3.91 22.57 4.46
CA LEU A 145 -3.70 21.36 5.29
C LEU A 145 -4.17 21.54 6.75
N PHE A 146 -4.37 22.79 7.19
CA PHE A 146 -4.84 23.13 8.54
C PHE A 146 -6.35 22.99 8.73
N ASP A 147 -7.14 22.91 7.65
CA ASP A 147 -8.59 22.68 7.71
C ASP A 147 -8.93 21.19 7.66
N SER A 148 -8.15 20.37 8.33
CA SER A 148 -7.98 18.92 8.22
C SER A 148 -9.20 18.03 8.50
N HIS A 149 -10.41 18.53 8.52
CA HIS A 149 -11.61 17.74 8.81
C HIS A 149 -12.82 18.02 7.92
N LYS A 150 -12.64 18.68 6.77
CA LYS A 150 -13.75 18.84 5.81
C LYS A 150 -13.43 18.10 4.53
N ASP A 151 -14.34 17.23 4.10
CA ASP A 151 -14.30 16.58 2.79
C ASP A 151 -14.01 17.63 1.70
N GLY A 152 -12.78 17.71 1.22
CA GLY A 152 -12.42 18.69 0.20
C GLY A 152 -10.96 19.07 0.06
N ASP A 153 -10.07 18.42 0.82
CA ASP A 153 -8.65 18.76 0.81
C ASP A 153 -7.97 18.37 -0.51
N SER A 154 -7.09 19.25 -1.01
CA SER A 154 -6.21 19.01 -2.17
C SER A 154 -5.04 18.09 -1.83
N VAL A 155 -4.88 17.76 -0.57
CA VAL A 155 -3.79 16.95 -0.01
C VAL A 155 -4.36 15.72 0.68
N VAL A 156 -3.79 14.55 0.38
CA VAL A 156 -4.04 13.30 1.11
C VAL A 156 -2.85 13.02 1.98
N CYS A 157 -3.07 12.86 3.27
CA CYS A 157 -2.02 12.46 4.21
C CYS A 157 -2.20 11.00 4.61
N CYS A 158 -1.20 10.17 4.32
CA CYS A 158 -1.13 8.81 4.81
C CYS A 158 -0.56 8.78 6.24
N ARG A 159 -1.34 8.25 7.17
CA ARG A 159 -0.93 8.09 8.55
C ARG A 159 -0.15 6.79 8.72
N ARG A 160 0.92 6.82 9.50
CA ARG A 160 1.76 5.64 9.77
C ARG A 160 0.95 4.45 10.27
N SER A 161 -0.06 4.68 11.12
CA SER A 161 -0.95 3.65 11.64
C SER A 161 -1.74 2.91 10.54
N SER A 162 -2.03 3.55 9.42
CA SER A 162 -2.72 2.93 8.26
C SER A 162 -1.81 1.95 7.51
N LEU A 163 -0.49 2.15 7.57
CA LEU A 163 0.52 1.32 6.89
C LEU A 163 1.06 0.18 7.78
N GLU A 164 1.20 0.43 9.08
CA GLU A 164 1.75 -0.53 10.06
C GLU A 164 0.71 -1.56 10.54
N GLY A 165 -0.57 -1.37 10.24
CA GLY A 165 -1.70 -2.15 10.75
C GLY A 165 -1.82 -3.60 10.24
N GLY A 166 -0.71 -4.30 10.11
CA GLY A 166 -0.64 -5.70 9.63
C GLY A 166 -1.23 -6.78 10.53
N GLY A 167 -1.94 -6.46 11.60
CA GLY A 167 -2.32 -7.49 12.58
C GLY A 167 -3.64 -7.33 13.30
N SER A 168 -4.36 -6.26 13.17
CA SER A 168 -5.63 -6.08 13.89
C SER A 168 -6.83 -6.35 13.00
N LYS A 169 -7.84 -7.02 13.56
CA LYS A 169 -9.18 -7.33 13.01
C LYS A 169 -9.52 -6.39 11.86
N ARG A 170 -9.89 -6.92 10.69
CA ARG A 170 -10.33 -6.14 9.52
C ARG A 170 -11.12 -4.93 10.01
N ALA A 171 -10.46 -3.75 10.01
CA ALA A 171 -11.15 -2.50 10.31
C ALA A 171 -12.29 -2.42 9.29
N LYS A 172 -13.51 -2.27 9.80
CA LYS A 172 -14.68 -2.18 8.94
C LYS A 172 -14.53 -0.87 8.17
N LEU A 173 -14.36 -0.95 6.85
CA LEU A 173 -14.33 0.23 6.01
C LEU A 173 -15.70 0.92 6.11
N THR A 174 -15.74 2.09 6.71
CA THR A 174 -17.01 2.78 7.03
C THR A 174 -17.13 4.12 6.34
N THR A 175 -16.00 4.77 6.08
CA THR A 175 -15.94 6.08 5.44
C THR A 175 -15.35 6.00 4.03
N GLN A 176 -15.60 7.02 3.21
CA GLN A 176 -14.99 7.11 1.88
C GLN A 176 -13.46 7.21 1.98
N THR A 177 -12.95 7.86 3.02
CA THR A 177 -11.52 7.91 3.31
C THR A 177 -10.96 6.53 3.60
N ASP A 178 -11.64 5.69 4.41
CA ASP A 178 -11.21 4.31 4.65
C ASP A 178 -11.11 3.51 3.34
N PHE A 179 -12.07 3.71 2.42
CA PHE A 179 -12.03 3.05 1.11
C PHE A 179 -10.84 3.52 0.27
N ARG A 180 -10.55 4.83 0.23
CA ARG A 180 -9.41 5.37 -0.52
C ARG A 180 -8.09 4.85 0.03
N GLU A 181 -7.91 4.85 1.35
CA GLU A 181 -6.72 4.29 2.02
C GLU A 181 -6.57 2.79 1.72
N HIS A 182 -7.66 2.04 1.79
CA HIS A 182 -7.64 0.61 1.43
C HIS A 182 -7.23 0.40 -0.04
N GLN A 183 -7.78 1.19 -0.96
CA GLN A 183 -7.46 1.10 -2.39
C GLN A 183 -5.98 1.43 -2.66
N ALA A 184 -5.44 2.46 -2.02
CA ALA A 184 -4.03 2.81 -2.11
C ALA A 184 -3.12 1.71 -1.52
N ASN A 185 -3.51 1.09 -0.40
CA ASN A 185 -2.81 -0.06 0.17
C ASN A 185 -2.83 -1.29 -0.76
N VAL A 186 -3.97 -1.57 -1.42
CA VAL A 186 -4.06 -2.66 -2.41
C VAL A 186 -3.16 -2.38 -3.60
N PHE A 187 -3.17 -1.15 -4.09
CA PHE A 187 -2.32 -0.72 -5.20
C PHE A 187 -0.83 -0.86 -4.85
N ALA A 188 -0.38 -0.29 -3.73
CA ALA A 188 1.01 -0.39 -3.29
C ALA A 188 1.49 -1.83 -3.18
N ALA A 189 0.68 -2.69 -2.54
CA ALA A 189 0.99 -4.11 -2.41
C ALA A 189 1.06 -4.81 -3.78
N SER A 190 0.20 -4.43 -4.73
CA SER A 190 0.16 -5.06 -6.07
C SER A 190 1.31 -4.61 -6.96
N ILE A 191 1.79 -3.38 -6.82
CA ILE A 191 3.01 -2.91 -7.51
C ILE A 191 4.26 -3.54 -6.89
N ALA A 192 4.37 -3.56 -5.55
CA ALA A 192 5.54 -4.11 -4.87
C ALA A 192 5.62 -5.65 -4.98
N MET A 193 4.48 -6.33 -4.95
CA MET A 193 4.33 -7.79 -4.91
C MET A 193 3.27 -8.24 -5.93
N PRO A 194 3.56 -8.18 -7.24
CA PRO A 194 2.61 -8.55 -8.28
C PRO A 194 2.14 -10.00 -8.09
N ARG A 195 0.84 -10.23 -8.24
CA ARG A 195 0.25 -11.56 -8.05
C ARG A 195 0.90 -12.62 -8.94
N SER A 196 1.23 -12.24 -10.17
CA SER A 196 1.85 -13.12 -11.17
C SER A 196 3.18 -13.74 -10.73
N THR A 197 3.99 -13.02 -9.95
CA THR A 197 5.30 -13.49 -9.48
C THR A 197 5.32 -13.79 -7.98
N PHE A 198 4.54 -13.07 -7.18
CA PHE A 198 4.48 -13.31 -5.74
C PHE A 198 3.83 -14.66 -5.40
N THR A 199 2.70 -14.99 -6.06
CA THR A 199 1.98 -16.25 -5.77
C THR A 199 2.85 -17.48 -5.99
N PRO A 200 3.49 -17.69 -7.17
CA PRO A 200 4.31 -18.87 -7.36
C PRO A 200 5.54 -18.92 -6.44
N ALA A 201 6.18 -17.76 -6.15
CA ALA A 201 7.32 -17.72 -5.23
C ALA A 201 6.90 -18.12 -3.80
N ALA A 202 5.80 -17.57 -3.30
CA ALA A 202 5.28 -17.92 -1.98
C ALA A 202 4.85 -19.39 -1.91
N GLN A 203 4.17 -19.91 -2.93
CA GLN A 203 3.75 -21.31 -2.98
C GLN A 203 4.92 -22.29 -2.99
N GLU A 204 6.00 -21.95 -3.66
CA GLU A 204 7.23 -22.76 -3.63
C GLU A 204 7.82 -22.83 -2.22
N MET A 205 7.96 -21.69 -1.55
CA MET A 205 8.44 -21.62 -0.16
C MET A 205 7.54 -22.40 0.80
N ILE A 206 6.21 -22.26 0.65
CA ILE A 206 5.21 -22.97 1.45
C ILE A 206 5.31 -24.49 1.24
N ARG A 207 5.49 -24.96 0.00
CA ARG A 207 5.68 -26.39 -0.29
C ARG A 207 6.96 -26.94 0.34
N ASN A 208 8.02 -26.13 0.36
CA ASN A 208 9.28 -26.50 1.02
C ASN A 208 9.13 -26.63 2.55
N CYS A 209 8.12 -25.99 3.14
CA CYS A 209 7.72 -26.18 4.54
C CYS A 209 6.78 -27.38 4.75
N GLY A 210 6.48 -28.19 3.71
CA GLY A 210 5.66 -29.40 3.80
C GLY A 210 4.18 -29.26 3.41
N PHE A 211 3.72 -28.06 3.07
CA PHE A 211 2.32 -27.81 2.64
C PHE A 211 2.18 -28.01 1.12
N ARG A 212 1.78 -29.22 0.70
CA ARG A 212 1.83 -29.67 -0.70
C ARG A 212 1.00 -28.87 -1.68
N ASP A 213 -0.13 -28.32 -1.24
CA ASP A 213 -1.02 -27.47 -2.06
C ASP A 213 -0.55 -26.01 -2.20
N GLY A 214 0.53 -25.65 -1.51
CA GLY A 214 1.09 -24.30 -1.55
C GLY A 214 0.27 -23.27 -0.78
N VAL A 215 -0.54 -23.73 0.18
CA VAL A 215 -1.27 -22.90 1.15
C VAL A 215 -0.76 -23.22 2.54
N PHE A 216 -0.35 -22.20 3.28
CA PHE A 216 0.04 -22.34 4.68
C PHE A 216 -1.21 -22.24 5.55
N VAL A 217 -1.62 -23.34 6.15
CA VAL A 217 -2.77 -23.40 7.05
C VAL A 217 -2.29 -23.23 8.48
N MET A 218 -2.73 -22.15 9.12
CA MET A 218 -2.42 -21.88 10.51
C MET A 218 -3.33 -22.71 11.42
N PRO A 219 -2.79 -23.51 12.33
CA PRO A 219 -3.59 -24.21 13.34
C PRO A 219 -4.20 -23.20 14.33
N ASP A 220 -5.27 -23.60 15.01
CA ASP A 220 -5.94 -22.76 16.02
C ASP A 220 -5.00 -22.40 17.17
N VAL A 221 -4.09 -23.29 17.51
CA VAL A 221 -3.03 -23.06 18.49
C VAL A 221 -1.68 -23.06 17.76
N MET A 222 -1.10 -21.88 17.60
CA MET A 222 0.23 -21.73 17.02
C MET A 222 1.28 -22.27 17.98
N ASP A 223 1.99 -23.32 17.57
CA ASP A 223 3.21 -23.76 18.24
C ASP A 223 4.46 -23.07 17.67
N TRP A 224 5.62 -23.40 18.24
CA TRP A 224 6.89 -22.78 17.87
C TRP A 224 7.29 -23.08 16.43
N ASP A 225 7.07 -24.30 15.95
CA ASP A 225 7.49 -24.74 14.61
C ASP A 225 6.70 -24.03 13.51
N TYR A 226 5.37 -23.90 13.69
CA TYR A 226 4.54 -23.12 12.76
C TYR A 226 4.90 -21.64 12.73
N SER A 227 5.18 -21.05 13.90
CA SER A 227 5.59 -19.65 14.01
C SER A 227 6.91 -19.39 13.30
N LEU A 228 7.89 -20.30 13.44
CA LEU A 228 9.16 -20.24 12.72
C LEU A 228 8.97 -20.41 11.21
N GLY A 229 8.14 -21.34 10.77
CA GLY A 229 7.84 -21.58 9.36
C GLY A 229 7.25 -20.34 8.69
N VAL A 230 6.23 -19.73 9.29
CA VAL A 230 5.63 -18.48 8.78
C VAL A 230 6.67 -17.36 8.73
N SER A 231 7.43 -17.16 9.83
CA SER A 231 8.45 -16.11 9.89
C SER A 231 9.56 -16.28 8.86
N ALA A 232 9.98 -17.50 8.57
CA ALA A 232 11.00 -17.79 7.55
C ALA A 232 10.49 -17.48 6.13
N ILE A 233 9.23 -17.80 5.82
CA ILE A 233 8.59 -17.47 4.54
C ILE A 233 8.47 -15.95 4.40
N GLU A 234 7.98 -15.26 5.45
CA GLU A 234 7.86 -13.79 5.46
C GLU A 234 9.22 -13.10 5.25
N GLU A 235 10.28 -13.58 5.90
CA GLU A 235 11.65 -13.06 5.74
C GLU A 235 12.11 -13.22 4.29
N SER A 236 11.93 -14.40 3.72
CA SER A 236 12.36 -14.71 2.36
C SER A 236 11.62 -13.86 1.32
N LEU A 237 10.30 -13.74 1.46
CA LEU A 237 9.46 -12.90 0.60
C LEU A 237 9.78 -11.41 0.77
N SER A 238 9.96 -10.95 2.02
CA SER A 238 10.37 -9.59 2.34
C SER A 238 11.68 -9.22 1.64
N SER A 239 12.68 -10.09 1.73
CA SER A 239 13.97 -9.90 1.08
C SER A 239 13.87 -9.90 -0.45
N LEU A 240 13.08 -10.82 -1.02
CA LEU A 240 12.93 -11.02 -2.46
C LEU A 240 12.23 -9.83 -3.13
N PHE A 241 11.19 -9.29 -2.51
CA PHE A 241 10.38 -8.19 -3.06
C PHE A 241 10.74 -6.80 -2.51
N GLY A 242 11.63 -6.72 -1.50
CA GLY A 242 12.04 -5.44 -0.90
C GLY A 242 10.94 -4.74 -0.10
N VAL A 243 10.11 -5.53 0.57
CA VAL A 243 8.99 -5.06 1.41
C VAL A 243 9.22 -5.44 2.87
N SER A 244 8.39 -4.95 3.80
CA SER A 244 8.42 -5.42 5.18
C SER A 244 7.83 -6.83 5.33
N LYS A 245 8.25 -7.59 6.35
CA LYS A 245 7.64 -8.89 6.70
C LYS A 245 6.12 -8.77 6.89
N ALA A 246 5.68 -7.71 7.55
CA ALA A 246 4.26 -7.43 7.75
C ALA A 246 3.51 -7.26 6.42
N ALA A 247 4.09 -6.55 5.45
CA ALA A 247 3.49 -6.40 4.12
C ALA A 247 3.42 -7.74 3.39
N ALA A 248 4.47 -8.58 3.46
CA ALA A 248 4.46 -9.92 2.89
C ALA A 248 3.37 -10.81 3.52
N ASN A 249 3.23 -10.78 4.86
CA ASN A 249 2.17 -11.51 5.59
C ASN A 249 0.77 -11.07 5.12
N VAL A 250 0.52 -9.77 5.05
CA VAL A 250 -0.78 -9.24 4.59
C VAL A 250 -1.06 -9.67 3.14
N GLN A 251 -0.06 -9.65 2.27
CA GLN A 251 -0.23 -10.07 0.87
C GLN A 251 -0.50 -11.58 0.77
N MET A 252 0.20 -12.43 1.54
CA MET A 252 -0.10 -13.86 1.61
C MET A 252 -1.56 -14.11 2.04
N LYS A 253 -2.03 -13.43 3.09
CA LYS A 253 -3.42 -13.52 3.55
C LYS A 253 -4.41 -13.05 2.49
N ARG A 254 -4.13 -11.93 1.81
CA ARG A 254 -4.98 -11.38 0.74
C ARG A 254 -5.11 -12.34 -0.43
N LEU A 255 -4.02 -13.01 -0.80
CA LEU A 255 -3.99 -13.96 -1.91
C LEU A 255 -4.43 -15.39 -1.51
N GLY A 256 -4.84 -15.61 -0.25
CA GLY A 256 -5.27 -16.92 0.22
C GLY A 256 -4.14 -17.94 0.32
N LEU A 257 -2.91 -17.49 0.50
CA LEU A 257 -1.72 -18.35 0.66
C LEU A 257 -1.39 -18.63 2.13
N LEU A 258 -1.94 -17.82 3.03
CA LEU A 258 -1.87 -17.96 4.49
C LEU A 258 -3.28 -17.79 5.04
N MET A 259 -3.86 -18.83 5.64
CA MET A 259 -5.23 -18.82 6.14
C MET A 259 -5.38 -19.68 7.40
N THR A 260 -6.46 -19.48 8.13
CA THR A 260 -6.84 -20.34 9.25
C THR A 260 -7.40 -21.66 8.75
N GLU A 261 -7.42 -22.68 9.61
CA GLU A 261 -8.03 -23.96 9.28
C GLU A 261 -9.52 -23.84 8.90
N GLU A 262 -10.25 -22.98 9.58
CA GLU A 262 -11.66 -22.70 9.25
C GLU A 262 -11.80 -22.13 7.83
N GLN A 263 -10.97 -21.13 7.46
CA GLN A 263 -10.98 -20.54 6.12
C GLN A 263 -10.66 -21.57 5.05
N TYR A 264 -9.65 -22.41 5.30
CA TYR A 264 -9.23 -23.47 4.41
C TYR A 264 -10.35 -24.49 4.16
N LEU A 265 -11.00 -24.95 5.22
CA LEU A 265 -12.11 -25.91 5.14
C LEU A 265 -13.33 -25.33 4.41
N VAL A 266 -13.67 -24.05 4.64
CA VAL A 266 -14.77 -23.38 3.94
C VAL A 266 -14.47 -23.30 2.43
N GLN A 267 -13.26 -22.92 2.05
CA GLN A 267 -12.87 -22.83 0.65
C GLN A 267 -12.91 -24.20 -0.05
N HIS A 268 -12.44 -25.27 0.58
CA HIS A 268 -12.43 -26.63 0.01
C HIS A 268 -13.81 -27.29 -0.01
N ARG A 269 -14.68 -26.98 0.96
CA ARG A 269 -16.09 -27.46 0.93
C ARG A 269 -16.88 -26.87 -0.24
N GLN A 270 -16.61 -25.62 -0.61
CA GLN A 270 -17.26 -25.00 -1.78
C GLN A 270 -16.87 -25.70 -3.08
N PHE A 271 -15.66 -26.24 -3.19
CA PHE A 271 -15.25 -27.05 -4.34
C PHE A 271 -15.84 -28.47 -4.33
N ALA A 272 -16.07 -29.07 -3.17
CA ALA A 272 -16.65 -30.41 -3.05
C ALA A 272 -18.16 -30.48 -3.35
N VAL A 273 -18.87 -29.35 -3.30
CA VAL A 273 -20.32 -29.25 -3.61
C VAL A 273 -20.57 -28.89 -5.07
N ALA A 274 -19.54 -28.52 -5.84
CA ALA A 274 -19.63 -28.12 -7.24
C ALA A 274 -19.41 -29.31 -8.22
N PHE A 275 -19.29 -30.53 -7.74
CA PHE A 275 -19.27 -31.80 -8.45
C PHE A 275 -20.44 -32.67 -7.96
#